data_6a6a47e01e748ce6380fe69da98e225b
#
_entry.id   6a6a47e01e748ce6380fe69da98e225b
#
_cell.length_a   1.000
_cell.length_b   1.000
_cell.length_c   1.000
_cell.angle_alpha   90.00
_cell.angle_beta   90.00
_cell.angle_gamma   90.00
#
_symmetry.space_group_name_H-M   'P 1'
#
loop_
_entity.id
_entity.type
_entity.pdbx_description
1 polymer ?
#
loop_
_entity_poly.entity_id
_entity_poly.type
_entity_poly.pdbx_seq_one_letter_code
_entity_poly.pdbx_strand_id
1 'polypeptide(L)'
;MFLLKLLQLLRDKGMTTGLTKLQKLVFLAERTALSEGTECFHYTYVKAKHGPYSVALERDRTILVTQGYVVIVPHREGPGEFVQLSESGDDVLKLFDPLFERNKNQVLTLENVVREFGTMSLQELLDYVYGLPSKLRGQEGKKIAELPMRTPILIPYKTSFKEKVAVTDEELVTLRVVMDPDTEWYEMREVKGMKAILCKVKGDRWISVVVPSLPGCTTQGLTEEEALRNAEEAIELYLEVANR
;
A
#
# COMPACT_ATOMS: atom_id res chain seq x y z
N MET A 1 -0.78 0.73 -1.50
CA MET A 1 -0.28 0.37 -2.86
C MET A 1 1.21 0.06 -2.89
N PHE A 2 2.10 0.91 -2.39
CA PHE A 2 3.56 0.64 -2.39
C PHE A 2 3.97 -0.62 -1.62
N LEU A 3 3.21 -1.05 -0.60
CA LEU A 3 3.47 -2.32 0.08
C LEU A 3 3.21 -3.53 -0.83
N LEU A 4 2.12 -3.51 -1.61
CA LEU A 4 1.85 -4.55 -2.62
C LEU A 4 2.93 -4.52 -3.72
N LYS A 5 3.35 -3.32 -4.16
CA LYS A 5 4.44 -3.17 -5.15
C LYS A 5 5.75 -3.75 -4.64
N LEU A 6 6.11 -3.52 -3.39
CA LEU A 6 7.30 -4.14 -2.78
C LEU A 6 7.22 -5.67 -2.77
N LEU A 7 6.05 -6.24 -2.43
CA LEU A 7 5.84 -7.69 -2.45
C LEU A 7 5.91 -8.25 -3.89
N GLN A 8 5.38 -7.53 -4.88
CA GLN A 8 5.51 -7.88 -6.29
C GLN A 8 7.00 -7.93 -6.70
N LEU A 9 7.77 -6.88 -6.40
CA LEU A 9 9.19 -6.80 -6.74
C LEU A 9 10.01 -7.93 -6.09
N LEU A 10 9.68 -8.32 -4.86
CA LEU A 10 10.31 -9.47 -4.19
C LEU A 10 9.97 -10.78 -4.91
N ARG A 11 8.70 -11.02 -5.19
CA ARG A 11 8.23 -12.23 -5.88
C ARG A 11 8.84 -12.35 -7.28
N ASP A 12 8.87 -11.27 -8.06
CA ASP A 12 9.39 -11.27 -9.44
C ASP A 12 10.89 -11.59 -9.50
N LYS A 13 11.60 -11.44 -8.38
CA LYS A 13 12.99 -11.87 -8.20
C LYS A 13 13.11 -13.23 -7.50
N GLY A 14 12.02 -13.98 -7.32
CA GLY A 14 12.02 -15.27 -6.64
C GLY A 14 12.33 -15.20 -5.15
N MET A 15 12.15 -14.02 -4.52
CA MET A 15 12.46 -13.80 -3.11
C MET A 15 11.18 -13.95 -2.26
N THR A 16 11.33 -14.60 -1.10
CA THR A 16 10.28 -14.67 -0.09
C THR A 16 10.62 -13.78 1.09
N THR A 17 9.60 -13.29 1.79
CA THR A 17 9.78 -12.47 2.98
C THR A 17 8.86 -12.89 4.10
N GLY A 18 9.38 -13.10 5.30
CA GLY A 18 8.60 -13.22 6.52
C GLY A 18 8.22 -11.87 7.10
N LEU A 19 7.29 -11.87 8.05
CA LEU A 19 6.77 -10.65 8.69
C LEU A 19 7.88 -9.74 9.24
N THR A 20 8.85 -10.34 9.95
CA THR A 20 9.96 -9.59 10.55
C THR A 20 10.85 -8.96 9.48
N LYS A 21 11.18 -9.69 8.42
CA LYS A 21 12.01 -9.19 7.31
C LYS A 21 11.28 -8.07 6.57
N LEU A 22 9.98 -8.21 6.32
CA LEU A 22 9.15 -7.17 5.67
C LEU A 22 9.22 -5.85 6.43
N GLN A 23 9.09 -5.86 7.75
CA GLN A 23 9.23 -4.67 8.59
C GLN A 23 10.57 -3.95 8.37
N LYS A 24 11.66 -4.68 8.14
CA LYS A 24 13.00 -4.10 7.92
C LYS A 24 13.17 -3.57 6.50
N LEU A 25 12.65 -4.27 5.50
CA LEU A 25 12.69 -3.80 4.12
C LEU A 25 11.91 -2.49 3.95
N VAL A 26 10.69 -2.42 4.51
CA VAL A 26 9.89 -1.19 4.48
C VAL A 26 10.55 -0.07 5.29
N PHE A 27 11.16 -0.36 6.45
CA PHE A 27 11.94 0.61 7.21
C PHE A 27 13.11 1.18 6.39
N LEU A 28 13.83 0.32 5.68
CA LEU A 28 14.97 0.75 4.85
C LEU A 28 14.49 1.60 3.67
N ALA A 29 13.39 1.23 3.01
CA ALA A 29 12.80 2.01 1.93
C ALA A 29 12.37 3.40 2.43
N GLU A 30 11.66 3.47 3.56
CA GLU A 30 11.27 4.74 4.18
C GLU A 30 12.47 5.60 4.56
N ARG A 31 13.51 4.98 5.16
CA ARG A 31 14.73 5.67 5.57
C ARG A 31 15.51 6.22 4.37
N THR A 32 15.59 5.46 3.28
CA THR A 32 16.24 5.87 2.03
C THR A 32 15.47 7.02 1.39
N ALA A 33 14.17 6.89 1.20
CA ALA A 33 13.31 7.93 0.65
C ALA A 33 13.45 9.25 1.45
N LEU A 34 13.36 9.17 2.77
CA LEU A 34 13.55 10.35 3.64
C LEU A 34 14.92 11.02 3.46
N SER A 35 15.99 10.25 3.24
CA SER A 35 17.32 10.82 3.02
C SER A 35 17.47 11.51 1.67
N GLU A 36 16.67 11.13 0.69
CA GLU A 36 16.58 11.72 -0.64
C GLU A 36 15.57 12.88 -0.70
N GLY A 37 14.78 13.06 0.36
CA GLY A 37 13.71 14.05 0.42
C GLY A 37 12.45 13.64 -0.31
N THR A 38 12.28 12.33 -0.56
CA THR A 38 11.16 11.72 -1.25
C THR A 38 10.19 11.10 -0.25
N GLU A 39 8.90 11.30 -0.45
CA GLU A 39 7.84 10.64 0.30
C GLU A 39 7.68 9.19 -0.18
N CYS A 40 7.45 8.23 0.74
CA CYS A 40 7.21 6.83 0.36
C CYS A 40 6.02 6.22 1.12
N PHE A 41 6.25 5.68 2.33
CA PHE A 41 5.20 4.95 3.07
C PHE A 41 4.55 5.72 4.22
N HIS A 42 5.21 6.72 4.80
CA HIS A 42 4.76 7.46 5.98
C HIS A 42 4.66 6.66 7.29
N TYR A 43 5.36 5.54 7.41
CA TYR A 43 5.35 4.75 8.63
C TYR A 43 6.30 5.27 9.70
N THR A 44 5.78 5.49 10.91
CA THR A 44 6.61 5.74 12.09
C THR A 44 7.14 4.43 12.64
N TYR A 45 8.43 4.41 12.99
CA TYR A 45 9.11 3.23 13.54
C TYR A 45 9.65 3.49 14.94
N VAL A 46 9.54 2.47 15.78
CA VAL A 46 10.18 2.41 17.10
C VAL A 46 11.16 1.24 17.16
N LYS A 47 12.14 1.32 18.05
CA LYS A 47 12.98 0.17 18.37
C LYS A 47 12.16 -0.90 19.11
N ALA A 48 12.07 -2.09 18.56
CA ALA A 48 11.45 -3.26 19.16
C ALA A 48 12.49 -4.39 19.37
N LYS A 49 12.06 -5.52 19.96
CA LYS A 49 12.92 -6.67 20.27
C LYS A 49 13.69 -7.18 19.04
N HIS A 50 13.06 -7.16 17.88
CA HIS A 50 13.64 -7.61 16.61
C HIS A 50 13.86 -6.45 15.64
N GLY A 51 14.41 -5.32 16.13
CA GLY A 51 14.75 -4.14 15.34
C GLY A 51 13.56 -3.18 15.10
N PRO A 52 13.63 -2.35 14.06
CA PRO A 52 12.57 -1.40 13.72
C PRO A 52 11.22 -2.09 13.56
N TYR A 53 10.19 -1.50 14.16
CA TYR A 53 8.82 -1.99 14.09
C TYR A 53 7.84 -0.83 13.95
N SER A 54 6.88 -0.97 13.05
CA SER A 54 5.78 -0.05 12.84
C SER A 54 4.43 -0.75 13.05
N VAL A 55 3.64 -0.22 13.99
CA VAL A 55 2.26 -0.68 14.22
C VAL A 55 1.36 -0.34 13.04
N ALA A 56 1.59 0.81 12.40
CA ALA A 56 0.81 1.23 11.23
C ALA A 56 1.03 0.28 10.05
N LEU A 57 2.28 -0.13 9.77
CA LEU A 57 2.57 -1.13 8.76
C LEU A 57 1.89 -2.48 9.06
N GLU A 58 1.88 -2.88 10.33
CA GLU A 58 1.22 -4.13 10.73
C GLU A 58 -0.30 -4.09 10.50
N ARG A 59 -0.92 -2.95 10.80
CA ARG A 59 -2.34 -2.73 10.54
C ARG A 59 -2.64 -2.78 9.04
N ASP A 60 -1.87 -2.06 8.22
CA ASP A 60 -2.08 -2.02 6.77
C ASP A 60 -1.89 -3.40 6.14
N ARG A 61 -0.87 -4.16 6.60
CA ARG A 61 -0.70 -5.56 6.21
C ARG A 61 -1.94 -6.41 6.55
N THR A 62 -2.50 -6.22 7.75
CA THR A 62 -3.69 -6.95 8.18
C THR A 62 -4.89 -6.65 7.27
N ILE A 63 -5.09 -5.40 6.88
CA ILE A 63 -6.12 -5.00 5.91
C ILE A 63 -5.90 -5.72 4.58
N LEU A 64 -4.67 -5.72 4.05
CA LEU A 64 -4.35 -6.39 2.78
C LEU A 64 -4.58 -7.90 2.83
N VAL A 65 -4.35 -8.55 3.98
CA VAL A 65 -4.66 -9.97 4.18
C VAL A 65 -6.17 -10.19 4.25
N THR A 66 -6.91 -9.34 4.97
CA THR A 66 -8.38 -9.42 5.08
C THR A 66 -9.06 -9.27 3.72
N GLN A 67 -8.51 -8.41 2.85
CA GLN A 67 -8.99 -8.21 1.47
C GLN A 67 -8.52 -9.32 0.50
N GLY A 68 -7.69 -10.24 0.95
CA GLY A 68 -7.18 -11.30 0.10
C GLY A 68 -6.10 -10.88 -0.89
N TYR A 69 -5.57 -9.64 -0.81
CA TYR A 69 -4.50 -9.16 -1.69
C TYR A 69 -3.13 -9.69 -1.30
N VAL A 70 -3.02 -10.11 -0.05
CA VAL A 70 -1.82 -10.72 0.54
C VAL A 70 -2.22 -12.01 1.23
N VAL A 71 -1.42 -13.05 1.07
CA VAL A 71 -1.59 -14.32 1.76
C VAL A 71 -0.44 -14.57 2.72
N ILE A 72 -0.75 -15.22 3.83
CA ILE A 72 0.24 -15.68 4.80
C ILE A 72 0.41 -17.19 4.59
N VAL A 73 1.62 -17.61 4.24
CA VAL A 73 1.94 -19.00 3.94
C VAL A 73 2.89 -19.54 5.01
N PRO A 74 2.55 -20.65 5.68
CA PRO A 74 3.46 -21.26 6.65
C PRO A 74 4.78 -21.68 6.00
N HIS A 75 5.88 -21.58 6.74
CA HIS A 75 7.16 -22.13 6.31
C HIS A 75 7.07 -23.67 6.28
N ARG A 76 7.52 -24.29 5.17
CA ARG A 76 7.38 -25.75 4.98
C ARG A 76 8.25 -26.57 5.92
N GLU A 77 9.41 -26.05 6.33
CA GLU A 77 10.45 -26.81 7.04
C GLU A 77 10.89 -26.17 8.38
N GLY A 78 10.12 -25.20 8.93
CA GLY A 78 10.49 -24.52 10.16
C GLY A 78 9.43 -23.59 10.70
N PRO A 79 9.68 -22.98 11.86
CA PRO A 79 8.78 -21.99 12.42
C PRO A 79 8.84 -20.71 11.58
N GLY A 80 7.67 -20.12 11.34
CA GLY A 80 7.55 -18.83 10.65
C GLY A 80 6.54 -18.86 9.51
N GLU A 81 6.30 -17.71 8.98
CA GLU A 81 5.31 -17.47 7.93
C GLU A 81 5.90 -16.54 6.88
N PHE A 82 5.54 -16.76 5.64
CA PHE A 82 5.85 -15.86 4.52
C PHE A 82 4.65 -15.01 4.18
N VAL A 83 4.94 -13.77 3.81
CA VAL A 83 3.99 -12.80 3.26
C VAL A 83 4.14 -12.82 1.75
N GLN A 84 3.08 -13.11 1.03
CA GLN A 84 3.10 -13.20 -0.42
C GLN A 84 1.96 -12.41 -1.04
N LEU A 85 2.22 -11.81 -2.20
CA LEU A 85 1.19 -11.21 -3.03
C LEU A 85 0.31 -12.30 -3.62
N SER A 86 -1.01 -12.13 -3.57
CA SER A 86 -1.99 -13.03 -4.20
C SER A 86 -2.26 -12.61 -5.66
N GLU A 87 -3.02 -13.43 -6.41
CA GLU A 87 -3.52 -13.06 -7.75
C GLU A 87 -4.41 -11.80 -7.68
N SER A 88 -5.32 -11.73 -6.70
CA SER A 88 -6.14 -10.52 -6.48
C SER A 88 -5.30 -9.28 -6.16
N GLY A 89 -4.17 -9.47 -5.45
CA GLY A 89 -3.21 -8.40 -5.20
C GLY A 89 -2.53 -7.91 -6.48
N ASP A 90 -2.20 -8.82 -7.41
CA ASP A 90 -1.69 -8.46 -8.74
C ASP A 90 -2.73 -7.68 -9.56
N ASP A 91 -3.99 -8.10 -9.52
CA ASP A 91 -5.05 -7.42 -10.27
C ASP A 91 -5.29 -6.02 -9.74
N VAL A 92 -5.27 -5.84 -8.42
CA VAL A 92 -5.31 -4.49 -7.81
C VAL A 92 -4.11 -3.66 -8.26
N LEU A 93 -2.89 -4.20 -8.27
CA LEU A 93 -1.72 -3.45 -8.72
C LEU A 93 -1.86 -2.92 -10.15
N LYS A 94 -2.43 -3.72 -11.07
CA LYS A 94 -2.69 -3.30 -12.47
C LYS A 94 -3.61 -2.09 -12.56
N LEU A 95 -4.60 -1.97 -11.67
CA LEU A 95 -5.49 -0.79 -11.62
C LEU A 95 -4.71 0.50 -11.34
N PHE A 96 -3.57 0.38 -10.66
CA PHE A 96 -2.74 1.49 -10.21
C PHE A 96 -1.41 1.62 -10.98
N ASP A 97 -1.27 0.98 -12.15
CA ASP A 97 -0.09 1.17 -13.02
C ASP A 97 0.19 2.66 -13.31
N PRO A 98 -0.80 3.53 -13.61
CA PRO A 98 -0.55 4.96 -13.79
C PRO A 98 -0.01 5.66 -12.54
N LEU A 99 -0.39 5.23 -11.34
CA LEU A 99 0.16 5.73 -10.08
C LEU A 99 1.67 5.46 -10.02
N PHE A 100 2.11 4.24 -10.33
CA PHE A 100 3.52 3.88 -10.29
C PHE A 100 4.33 4.58 -11.35
N GLU A 101 3.77 4.78 -12.55
CA GLU A 101 4.39 5.56 -13.62
C GLU A 101 4.64 7.03 -13.25
N ARG A 102 3.74 7.65 -12.48
CA ARG A 102 3.94 9.01 -11.97
C ARG A 102 4.91 9.07 -10.79
N ASN A 103 5.04 7.99 -10.04
CA ASN A 103 5.84 7.91 -8.82
C ASN A 103 7.10 7.03 -9.01
N LYS A 104 7.82 7.25 -10.12
CA LYS A 104 8.99 6.43 -10.50
C LYS A 104 10.11 6.44 -9.47
N ASN A 105 10.34 7.57 -8.79
CA ASN A 105 11.39 7.67 -7.78
C ASN A 105 11.07 6.83 -6.54
N GLN A 106 9.80 6.78 -6.13
CA GLN A 106 9.33 5.91 -5.07
C GLN A 106 9.51 4.43 -5.46
N VAL A 107 9.10 4.07 -6.68
CA VAL A 107 9.28 2.71 -7.20
C VAL A 107 10.77 2.34 -7.28
N LEU A 108 11.62 3.23 -7.77
CA LEU A 108 13.07 3.04 -7.83
C LEU A 108 13.68 2.80 -6.43
N THR A 109 13.19 3.53 -5.43
CA THR A 109 13.58 3.30 -4.02
C THR A 109 13.25 1.87 -3.58
N LEU A 110 12.06 1.35 -3.91
CA LEU A 110 11.69 -0.04 -3.61
C LEU A 110 12.57 -1.04 -4.35
N GLU A 111 12.82 -0.82 -5.64
CA GLU A 111 13.69 -1.67 -6.47
C GLU A 111 15.11 -1.73 -5.91
N ASN A 112 15.67 -0.59 -5.50
CA ASN A 112 16.98 -0.51 -4.89
C ASN A 112 17.03 -1.29 -3.58
N VAL A 113 16.03 -1.14 -2.71
CA VAL A 113 15.95 -1.87 -1.45
C VAL A 113 15.83 -3.39 -1.69
N VAL A 114 15.02 -3.81 -2.65
CA VAL A 114 14.90 -5.23 -3.00
C VAL A 114 16.21 -5.77 -3.57
N ARG A 115 16.89 -5.01 -4.42
CA ARG A 115 18.18 -5.40 -5.01
C ARG A 115 19.27 -5.53 -3.95
N GLU A 116 19.34 -4.60 -3.01
CA GLU A 116 20.42 -4.53 -2.02
C GLU A 116 20.17 -5.48 -0.84
N PHE A 117 18.95 -5.57 -0.36
CA PHE A 117 18.60 -6.25 0.89
C PHE A 117 17.71 -7.48 0.73
N GLY A 118 17.10 -7.66 -0.43
CA GLY A 118 16.11 -8.72 -0.65
C GLY A 118 16.65 -10.13 -0.46
N THR A 119 17.92 -10.39 -0.83
CA THR A 119 18.58 -11.69 -0.68
C THR A 119 19.17 -11.93 0.71
N MET A 120 19.35 -10.88 1.53
CA MET A 120 19.90 -11.03 2.88
C MET A 120 19.03 -11.96 3.72
N SER A 121 19.67 -12.82 4.51
CA SER A 121 19.00 -13.53 5.60
C SER A 121 18.43 -12.54 6.62
N LEU A 122 17.49 -13.01 7.45
CA LEU A 122 16.95 -12.15 8.51
C LEU A 122 18.04 -11.68 9.47
N GLN A 123 19.02 -12.53 9.79
CA GLN A 123 20.11 -12.18 10.71
C GLN A 123 21.00 -11.09 10.11
N GLU A 124 21.46 -11.26 8.87
CA GLU A 124 22.28 -10.25 8.19
C GLU A 124 21.57 -8.89 8.12
N LEU A 125 20.26 -8.91 7.80
CA LEU A 125 19.45 -7.71 7.72
C LEU A 125 19.28 -7.04 9.11
N LEU A 126 19.11 -7.83 10.17
CA LEU A 126 19.06 -7.32 11.54
C LEU A 126 20.38 -6.68 11.95
N ASP A 127 21.50 -7.35 11.68
CA ASP A 127 22.84 -6.84 12.01
C ASP A 127 23.12 -5.53 11.27
N TYR A 128 22.75 -5.46 9.99
CA TYR A 128 22.85 -4.24 9.20
C TYR A 128 22.02 -3.10 9.82
N VAL A 129 20.73 -3.35 10.08
CA VAL A 129 19.80 -2.33 10.59
C VAL A 129 20.20 -1.85 11.99
N TYR A 130 20.64 -2.75 12.85
CA TYR A 130 21.11 -2.38 14.19
C TYR A 130 22.41 -1.55 14.17
N GLY A 131 23.25 -1.74 13.14
CA GLY A 131 24.45 -0.95 12.91
C GLY A 131 24.19 0.48 12.43
N LEU A 132 22.98 0.76 11.91
CA LEU A 132 22.64 2.08 11.36
C LEU A 132 22.60 3.16 12.46
N PRO A 133 23.13 4.37 12.18
CA PRO A 133 23.00 5.51 13.10
C PRO A 133 21.55 6.02 13.13
N SER A 134 21.09 6.46 14.30
CA SER A 134 19.84 7.21 14.39
C SER A 134 19.96 8.56 13.68
N LYS A 135 18.86 8.98 13.01
CA LYS A 135 18.77 10.30 12.37
C LYS A 135 17.84 11.27 13.13
N LEU A 136 17.33 10.85 14.29
CA LEU A 136 16.43 11.70 15.08
C LEU A 136 17.22 12.60 16.03
N ARG A 137 16.72 13.84 16.19
CA ARG A 137 17.27 14.84 17.10
C ARG A 137 17.39 14.28 18.53
N GLY A 138 18.53 14.47 19.15
CA GLY A 138 18.83 13.97 20.49
C GLY A 138 19.32 12.51 20.52
N GLN A 139 19.52 11.91 19.38
CA GLN A 139 20.03 10.53 19.22
C GLN A 139 21.26 10.48 18.30
N GLU A 140 21.82 11.64 17.98
CA GLU A 140 22.94 11.78 17.04
C GLU A 140 24.15 10.91 17.46
N GLY A 141 24.69 10.19 16.50
CA GLY A 141 25.86 9.31 16.72
C GLY A 141 25.54 7.96 17.37
N LYS A 142 24.33 7.76 17.90
CA LYS A 142 23.93 6.46 18.48
C LYS A 142 23.48 5.51 17.39
N LYS A 143 23.93 4.27 17.44
CA LYS A 143 23.39 3.20 16.60
C LYS A 143 21.99 2.79 17.10
N ILE A 144 21.16 2.25 16.21
CA ILE A 144 19.83 1.74 16.57
C ILE A 144 19.95 0.67 17.68
N ALA A 145 21.01 -0.15 17.66
CA ALA A 145 21.29 -1.13 18.71
C ALA A 145 21.37 -0.51 20.12
N GLU A 146 21.93 0.67 20.24
CA GLU A 146 22.23 1.34 21.51
C GLU A 146 21.02 2.07 22.13
N LEU A 147 19.97 2.28 21.33
CA LEU A 147 18.77 2.99 21.79
C LEU A 147 17.94 2.12 22.74
N PRO A 148 17.26 2.70 23.73
CA PRO A 148 16.30 1.98 24.56
C PRO A 148 15.14 1.40 23.73
N MET A 149 14.50 0.36 24.25
CA MET A 149 13.30 -0.21 23.68
C MET A 149 12.17 0.84 23.60
N ARG A 150 11.35 0.75 22.57
CA ARG A 150 10.23 1.68 22.29
C ARG A 150 10.66 3.11 21.94
N THR A 151 11.95 3.37 21.81
CA THR A 151 12.43 4.67 21.33
C THR A 151 12.03 4.88 19.87
N PRO A 152 11.44 6.02 19.49
CA PRO A 152 11.24 6.38 18.09
C PRO A 152 12.58 6.41 17.35
N ILE A 153 12.63 5.84 16.14
CA ILE A 153 13.84 5.78 15.30
C ILE A 153 13.63 6.36 13.91
N LEU A 154 12.38 6.54 13.51
CA LEU A 154 12.01 7.17 12.25
C LEU A 154 10.60 7.75 12.35
N ILE A 155 10.44 9.03 11.98
CA ILE A 155 9.19 9.79 12.10
C ILE A 155 8.98 10.62 10.82
N PRO A 156 8.37 10.05 9.77
CA PRO A 156 8.24 10.70 8.46
C PRO A 156 7.43 11.99 8.48
N TYR A 157 6.33 12.04 9.25
CA TYR A 157 5.42 13.19 9.27
C TYR A 157 6.04 14.51 9.79
N LYS A 158 7.25 14.45 10.36
CA LYS A 158 8.03 15.64 10.75
C LYS A 158 8.96 16.14 9.65
N THR A 159 8.98 15.47 8.51
CA THR A 159 9.88 15.79 7.40
C THR A 159 9.12 16.57 6.33
N SER A 160 9.73 17.63 5.82
CA SER A 160 9.27 18.30 4.60
C SER A 160 9.86 17.56 3.41
N PHE A 161 9.01 17.02 2.54
CA PHE A 161 9.42 16.32 1.34
C PHE A 161 9.62 17.32 0.19
N LYS A 162 10.67 17.12 -0.59
CA LYS A 162 10.89 17.81 -1.87
C LYS A 162 9.96 17.21 -2.93
N GLU A 163 9.77 15.91 -2.86
CA GLU A 163 8.92 15.16 -3.76
C GLU A 163 7.90 14.34 -2.96
N LYS A 164 6.63 14.59 -3.24
CA LYS A 164 5.51 13.90 -2.61
C LYS A 164 4.95 12.82 -3.53
N VAL A 165 4.23 11.86 -2.96
CA VAL A 165 3.47 10.90 -3.74
C VAL A 165 2.40 11.64 -4.54
N ALA A 166 2.46 11.51 -5.87
CA ALA A 166 1.48 12.08 -6.78
C ALA A 166 0.34 11.07 -6.97
N VAL A 167 -0.84 11.40 -6.45
CA VAL A 167 -2.06 10.60 -6.54
C VAL A 167 -3.20 11.47 -7.09
N THR A 168 -4.02 10.94 -7.99
CA THR A 168 -5.19 11.63 -8.51
C THR A 168 -6.42 11.40 -7.64
N ASP A 169 -7.42 12.28 -7.76
CA ASP A 169 -8.70 12.09 -7.06
C ASP A 169 -9.40 10.80 -7.49
N GLU A 170 -9.32 10.45 -8.77
CA GLU A 170 -9.84 9.19 -9.32
C GLU A 170 -9.19 7.98 -8.64
N GLU A 171 -7.87 7.99 -8.49
CA GLU A 171 -7.14 6.93 -7.79
C GLU A 171 -7.48 6.86 -6.31
N LEU A 172 -7.68 8.01 -5.65
CA LEU A 172 -8.11 8.04 -4.25
C LEU A 172 -9.51 7.45 -4.08
N VAL A 173 -10.44 7.75 -4.99
CA VAL A 173 -11.79 7.16 -4.98
C VAL A 173 -11.71 5.65 -5.20
N THR A 174 -10.96 5.21 -6.21
CA THR A 174 -10.73 3.79 -6.50
C THR A 174 -10.12 3.08 -5.28
N LEU A 175 -9.08 3.68 -4.69
CA LEU A 175 -8.39 3.14 -3.52
C LEU A 175 -9.33 2.95 -2.33
N ARG A 176 -10.25 3.89 -2.08
CA ARG A 176 -11.23 3.79 -1.00
C ARG A 176 -12.14 2.57 -1.17
N VAL A 177 -12.58 2.28 -2.38
CA VAL A 177 -13.44 1.12 -2.64
C VAL A 177 -12.65 -0.19 -2.49
N VAL A 178 -11.50 -0.30 -3.16
CA VAL A 178 -10.74 -1.55 -3.20
C VAL A 178 -10.05 -1.88 -1.89
N MET A 179 -9.77 -0.89 -1.03
CA MET A 179 -9.12 -1.10 0.28
C MET A 179 -10.08 -1.06 1.46
N ASP A 180 -11.38 -0.85 1.23
CA ASP A 180 -12.37 -0.87 2.29
C ASP A 180 -12.55 -2.32 2.82
N PRO A 181 -12.29 -2.59 4.10
CA PRO A 181 -12.45 -3.92 4.68
C PRO A 181 -13.90 -4.44 4.64
N ASP A 182 -14.87 -3.56 4.47
CA ASP A 182 -16.29 -3.92 4.36
C ASP A 182 -16.71 -4.17 2.92
N THR A 183 -15.89 -3.91 1.91
CA THR A 183 -16.14 -4.30 0.52
C THR A 183 -16.12 -5.83 0.42
N GLU A 184 -17.25 -6.41 0.05
CA GLU A 184 -17.42 -7.85 -0.17
C GLU A 184 -16.81 -8.29 -1.50
N TRP A 185 -17.13 -7.52 -2.56
CA TRP A 185 -16.56 -7.65 -3.89
C TRP A 185 -16.63 -6.32 -4.64
N TYR A 186 -15.81 -6.16 -5.65
CA TYR A 186 -15.89 -5.08 -6.62
C TYR A 186 -15.54 -5.58 -8.02
N GLU A 187 -16.00 -4.86 -9.03
CA GLU A 187 -15.70 -5.12 -10.43
C GLU A 187 -15.59 -3.81 -11.20
N MET A 188 -14.60 -3.73 -12.09
CA MET A 188 -14.44 -2.58 -12.98
C MET A 188 -15.33 -2.77 -14.22
N ARG A 189 -16.08 -1.76 -14.57
CA ARG A 189 -16.93 -1.70 -15.76
C ARG A 189 -16.67 -0.40 -16.53
N GLU A 190 -17.06 -0.40 -17.78
CA GLU A 190 -17.18 0.83 -18.59
C GLU A 190 -18.65 1.18 -18.74
N VAL A 191 -19.00 2.43 -18.36
CA VAL A 191 -20.36 2.97 -18.45
C VAL A 191 -20.28 4.31 -19.16
N LYS A 192 -20.94 4.46 -20.32
CA LYS A 192 -20.88 5.69 -21.14
C LYS A 192 -19.45 6.17 -21.46
N GLY A 193 -18.52 5.23 -21.72
CA GLY A 193 -17.10 5.52 -21.99
C GLY A 193 -16.28 5.91 -20.76
N MET A 194 -16.83 5.79 -19.55
CA MET A 194 -16.16 6.10 -18.29
C MET A 194 -15.93 4.84 -17.47
N LYS A 195 -14.80 4.77 -16.78
CA LYS A 195 -14.56 3.71 -15.80
C LYS A 195 -15.51 3.87 -14.62
N ALA A 196 -16.20 2.81 -14.29
CA ALA A 196 -17.06 2.69 -13.13
C ALA A 196 -16.64 1.50 -12.26
N ILE A 197 -16.86 1.61 -10.97
CA ILE A 197 -16.60 0.54 -10.01
C ILE A 197 -17.94 0.07 -9.48
N LEU A 198 -18.35 -1.15 -9.84
CA LEU A 198 -19.43 -1.83 -9.15
C LEU A 198 -18.86 -2.41 -7.87
N CYS A 199 -19.53 -2.21 -6.76
CA CYS A 199 -19.10 -2.78 -5.49
C CYS A 199 -20.27 -3.12 -4.59
N LYS A 200 -20.04 -4.10 -3.71
CA LYS A 200 -20.99 -4.50 -2.69
C LYS A 200 -20.32 -4.47 -1.34
N VAL A 201 -21.01 -3.88 -0.38
CA VAL A 201 -20.57 -3.85 1.02
C VAL A 201 -21.20 -5.03 1.77
N LYS A 202 -20.45 -5.65 2.67
CA LYS A 202 -20.90 -6.77 3.50
C LYS A 202 -22.18 -6.42 4.25
N GLY A 203 -23.18 -7.27 4.13
CA GLY A 203 -24.47 -7.08 4.80
C GLY A 203 -25.39 -6.06 4.15
N ASP A 204 -24.97 -5.35 3.11
CA ASP A 204 -25.85 -4.48 2.33
C ASP A 204 -26.60 -5.30 1.27
N ARG A 205 -27.82 -4.88 0.97
CA ARG A 205 -28.63 -5.47 -0.12
C ARG A 205 -28.38 -4.80 -1.47
N TRP A 206 -27.80 -3.58 -1.45
CA TRP A 206 -27.57 -2.76 -2.63
C TRP A 206 -26.22 -3.04 -3.26
N ILE A 207 -26.17 -2.97 -4.57
CA ILE A 207 -24.93 -2.91 -5.36
C ILE A 207 -24.72 -1.43 -5.69
N SER A 208 -23.59 -0.88 -5.30
CA SER A 208 -23.22 0.50 -5.56
C SER A 208 -22.38 0.59 -6.83
N VAL A 209 -22.53 1.69 -7.56
CA VAL A 209 -21.68 2.07 -8.70
C VAL A 209 -21.05 3.41 -8.39
N VAL A 210 -19.73 3.46 -8.42
CA VAL A 210 -18.94 4.69 -8.25
C VAL A 210 -18.25 5.01 -9.56
N VAL A 211 -18.34 6.26 -10.01
CA VAL A 211 -17.61 6.74 -11.21
C VAL A 211 -16.46 7.63 -10.76
N PRO A 212 -15.21 7.11 -10.64
CA PRO A 212 -14.10 7.82 -10.01
C PRO A 212 -13.73 9.14 -10.69
N SER A 213 -13.91 9.24 -12.01
CA SER A 213 -13.62 10.45 -12.79
C SER A 213 -14.66 11.56 -12.61
N LEU A 214 -15.82 11.27 -12.01
CA LEU A 214 -16.90 12.23 -11.75
C LEU A 214 -17.12 12.38 -10.23
N PRO A 215 -16.53 13.37 -9.57
CA PRO A 215 -16.61 13.54 -8.12
C PRO A 215 -18.05 13.56 -7.60
N GLY A 216 -18.38 12.64 -6.68
CA GLY A 216 -19.72 12.51 -6.11
C GLY A 216 -20.71 11.74 -6.98
N CYS A 217 -20.37 11.29 -8.18
CA CYS A 217 -21.23 10.44 -9.00
C CYS A 217 -21.24 9.01 -8.46
N THR A 218 -22.21 8.72 -7.62
CA THR A 218 -22.43 7.39 -7.02
C THR A 218 -23.90 7.05 -7.11
N THR A 219 -24.20 5.83 -7.53
CA THR A 219 -25.56 5.28 -7.63
C THR A 219 -25.63 3.89 -7.01
N GLN A 220 -26.83 3.31 -6.98
CA GLN A 220 -27.04 1.97 -6.46
C GLN A 220 -28.24 1.31 -7.13
N GLY A 221 -28.30 -0.02 -7.08
CA GLY A 221 -29.43 -0.82 -7.55
C GLY A 221 -29.51 -2.12 -6.75
N LEU A 222 -30.65 -2.81 -6.81
CA LEU A 222 -30.82 -4.13 -6.19
C LEU A 222 -30.20 -5.24 -7.03
N THR A 223 -30.02 -5.00 -8.33
CA THR A 223 -29.32 -5.87 -9.28
C THR A 223 -28.22 -5.10 -9.98
N GLU A 224 -27.27 -5.82 -10.59
CA GLU A 224 -26.21 -5.19 -11.39
C GLU A 224 -26.76 -4.38 -12.55
N GLU A 225 -27.78 -4.92 -13.26
CA GLU A 225 -28.40 -4.24 -14.38
C GLU A 225 -29.12 -2.94 -13.97
N GLU A 226 -29.78 -2.95 -12.80
CA GLU A 226 -30.41 -1.76 -12.24
C GLU A 226 -29.36 -0.71 -11.84
N ALA A 227 -28.30 -1.14 -11.14
CA ALA A 227 -27.22 -0.28 -10.69
C ALA A 227 -26.49 0.37 -11.88
N LEU A 228 -26.22 -0.39 -12.95
CA LEU A 228 -25.59 0.12 -14.18
C LEU A 228 -26.48 1.11 -14.91
N ARG A 229 -27.78 0.82 -15.07
CA ARG A 229 -28.74 1.74 -15.70
C ARG A 229 -28.83 3.05 -14.92
N ASN A 230 -28.91 2.98 -13.60
CA ASN A 230 -28.93 4.17 -12.75
C ASN A 230 -27.61 4.97 -12.88
N ALA A 231 -26.47 4.27 -13.11
CA ALA A 231 -25.20 4.93 -13.35
C ALA A 231 -25.17 5.65 -14.71
N GLU A 232 -25.75 5.06 -15.76
CA GLU A 232 -25.88 5.73 -17.08
C GLU A 232 -26.63 7.05 -16.95
N GLU A 233 -27.80 7.03 -16.28
CA GLU A 233 -28.64 8.22 -16.05
C GLU A 233 -27.87 9.26 -15.20
N ALA A 234 -27.17 8.85 -14.16
CA ALA A 234 -26.41 9.76 -13.30
C ALA A 234 -25.24 10.42 -14.04
N ILE A 235 -24.52 9.68 -14.89
CA ILE A 235 -23.45 10.23 -15.73
C ILE A 235 -24.00 11.27 -16.69
N GLU A 236 -25.13 10.98 -17.38
CA GLU A 236 -25.77 11.92 -18.30
C GLU A 236 -26.14 13.22 -17.58
N LEU A 237 -26.84 13.11 -16.46
CA LEU A 237 -27.21 14.28 -15.65
C LEU A 237 -25.97 15.08 -15.17
N TYR A 238 -24.92 14.40 -14.72
CA TYR A 238 -23.69 15.05 -14.27
C TYR A 238 -23.07 15.87 -15.41
N LEU A 239 -22.95 15.27 -16.59
CA LEU A 239 -22.36 15.93 -17.76
C LEU A 239 -23.22 17.10 -18.27
N GLU A 240 -24.56 16.99 -18.22
CA GLU A 240 -25.46 18.09 -18.56
C GLU A 240 -25.28 19.30 -17.64
N VAL A 241 -25.09 19.06 -16.33
CA VAL A 241 -24.88 20.14 -15.35
C VAL A 241 -23.49 20.75 -15.48
N ALA A 242 -22.46 19.92 -15.70
CA ALA A 242 -21.07 20.37 -15.83
C ALA A 242 -20.82 21.21 -17.12
N ASN A 243 -21.68 21.07 -18.17
CA ASN A 243 -21.57 21.79 -19.42
C ASN A 243 -22.41 23.10 -19.45
N ARG A 244 -23.07 23.46 -18.36
CA ARG A 244 -23.80 24.73 -18.19
C ARG A 244 -22.94 25.79 -17.50
#